data_109997e2b9c16d37cb35b1138f1ab1d0
#
_entry.id   109997e2b9c16d37cb35b1138f1ab1d0
#
_cell.length_a   1.000
_cell.length_b   1.000
_cell.length_c   1.000
_cell.angle_alpha   90.00
_cell.angle_beta   90.00
_cell.angle_gamma   90.00
#
_symmetry.space_group_name_H-M   'P 1'
#
loop_
_entity.id
_entity.type
_entity.pdbx_description
1 polymer ?
#
loop_
_entity_poly.entity_id
_entity_poly.type
_entity_poly.pdbx_seq_one_letter_code
_entity_poly.pdbx_strand_id
1 'polypeptide(L)'
;MDEVPSERDAFAWLLSENIELGEEEPKIAAAINEQLAHMELTSHDEFTLRRIRDVAIRHDPKKIIEVGGGIGHLTAWLLDAFSSKVDKPEYTIVEGGNKFAAILLRLTQRFNASDWVRVSGMRFQELAGESKAWLLSNQALLNSNSMEATGAPASLPADLIIIDVGELEQVECIQESLPLLSKNGLILTVEPNVPFEGASEEESNRFQLWMDLIRDIQETYRIGFVPLKKTTLVAIMSK
;
A
#
# COMPACT_ATOMS: atom_id res chain seq x y z
N MET A 1 26.36 -13.65 -22.50
CA MET A 1 26.25 -13.64 -21.02
C MET A 1 25.50 -12.39 -20.66
N ASP A 2 24.22 -12.51 -20.40
CA ASP A 2 23.42 -11.38 -19.98
C ASP A 2 23.92 -10.96 -18.60
N GLU A 3 24.34 -9.73 -18.47
CA GLU A 3 24.79 -9.14 -17.21
C GLU A 3 23.61 -9.17 -16.22
N VAL A 4 23.81 -9.75 -15.04
CA VAL A 4 22.78 -9.70 -13.99
C VAL A 4 22.57 -8.22 -13.63
N PRO A 5 21.33 -7.70 -13.73
CA PRO A 5 21.08 -6.30 -13.47
C PRO A 5 21.52 -5.95 -12.04
N SER A 6 22.06 -4.74 -11.86
CA SER A 6 22.39 -4.26 -10.52
C SER A 6 21.12 -4.17 -9.66
N GLU A 7 21.27 -4.25 -8.33
CA GLU A 7 20.12 -4.09 -7.42
C GLU A 7 19.38 -2.75 -7.63
N ARG A 8 20.11 -1.70 -8.01
CA ARG A 8 19.56 -0.40 -8.36
C ARG A 8 18.70 -0.48 -9.61
N ASP A 9 19.17 -1.17 -10.65
CA ASP A 9 18.44 -1.32 -11.91
C ASP A 9 17.20 -2.19 -11.72
N ALA A 10 17.30 -3.26 -10.92
CA ALA A 10 16.18 -4.10 -10.56
C ALA A 10 15.08 -3.32 -9.80
N PHE A 11 15.49 -2.45 -8.86
CA PHE A 11 14.54 -1.60 -8.13
C PHE A 11 13.92 -0.53 -9.03
N ALA A 12 14.71 0.11 -9.91
CA ALA A 12 14.19 1.06 -10.89
C ALA A 12 13.20 0.40 -11.87
N TRP A 13 13.52 -0.83 -12.32
CA TRP A 13 12.60 -1.62 -13.15
C TRP A 13 11.31 -1.94 -12.42
N LEU A 14 11.37 -2.37 -11.15
CA LEU A 14 10.18 -2.63 -10.33
C LEU A 14 9.23 -1.43 -10.30
N LEU A 15 9.78 -0.22 -10.18
CA LEU A 15 9.00 1.02 -10.05
C LEU A 15 8.57 1.62 -11.39
N SER A 16 9.01 1.06 -12.52
CA SER A 16 8.66 1.56 -13.85
C SER A 16 7.21 1.23 -14.22
N GLU A 17 6.70 1.85 -15.26
CA GLU A 17 5.39 1.56 -15.84
C GLU A 17 5.35 0.14 -16.42
N ASN A 18 4.22 -0.55 -16.24
CA ASN A 18 4.01 -1.88 -16.81
C ASN A 18 3.15 -1.77 -18.09
N ILE A 19 3.81 -1.66 -19.22
CA ILE A 19 3.18 -1.50 -20.53
C ILE A 19 2.33 -2.71 -20.99
N GLU A 20 2.49 -3.87 -20.33
CA GLU A 20 1.68 -5.06 -20.62
C GLU A 20 0.28 -4.98 -20.02
N LEU A 21 0.11 -4.14 -19.01
CA LEU A 21 -1.19 -3.85 -18.40
C LEU A 21 -1.81 -2.66 -19.12
N GLY A 22 -3.05 -2.79 -19.55
CA GLY A 22 -3.78 -1.71 -20.23
C GLY A 22 -3.77 -0.38 -19.45
N GLU A 23 -3.87 0.72 -20.17
CA GLU A 23 -3.88 2.07 -19.58
C GLU A 23 -5.27 2.49 -19.06
N GLU A 24 -6.33 1.78 -19.49
CA GLU A 24 -7.71 2.15 -19.17
C GLU A 24 -8.03 1.94 -17.67
N GLU A 25 -8.75 2.88 -17.11
CA GLU A 25 -9.31 2.76 -15.78
C GLU A 25 -10.32 1.59 -15.73
N PRO A 26 -10.22 0.66 -14.75
CA PRO A 26 -11.19 -0.41 -14.59
C PRO A 26 -12.61 0.13 -14.39
N LYS A 27 -13.62 -0.45 -15.03
CA LYS A 27 -15.01 0.05 -15.01
C LYS A 27 -15.58 0.27 -13.60
N ILE A 28 -15.21 -0.57 -12.66
CA ILE A 28 -15.66 -0.42 -11.27
C ILE A 28 -14.94 0.75 -10.61
N ALA A 29 -13.65 0.94 -10.86
CA ALA A 29 -12.87 2.07 -10.36
C ALA A 29 -13.43 3.40 -10.92
N ALA A 30 -13.71 3.47 -12.22
CA ALA A 30 -14.32 4.64 -12.85
C ALA A 30 -15.67 5.01 -12.20
N ALA A 31 -16.53 4.02 -11.92
CA ALA A 31 -17.79 4.25 -11.23
C ALA A 31 -17.61 4.75 -9.79
N ILE A 32 -16.54 4.31 -9.11
CA ILE A 32 -16.20 4.81 -7.77
C ILE A 32 -15.66 6.24 -7.86
N ASN A 33 -14.85 6.54 -8.88
CA ASN A 33 -14.33 7.88 -9.13
C ASN A 33 -15.45 8.92 -9.31
N GLU A 34 -16.51 8.57 -10.04
CA GLU A 34 -17.72 9.41 -10.15
C GLU A 34 -18.39 9.61 -8.78
N GLN A 35 -18.44 8.58 -7.93
CA GLN A 35 -19.04 8.69 -6.60
C GLN A 35 -18.20 9.56 -5.65
N LEU A 36 -16.87 9.54 -5.74
CA LEU A 36 -16.00 10.42 -4.96
C LEU A 36 -16.35 11.88 -5.18
N ALA A 37 -16.55 12.30 -6.43
CA ALA A 37 -16.95 13.66 -6.76
C ALA A 37 -18.31 14.05 -6.13
N HIS A 38 -19.30 13.14 -6.13
CA HIS A 38 -20.60 13.38 -5.49
C HIS A 38 -20.53 13.43 -3.95
N MET A 39 -19.55 12.76 -3.36
CA MET A 39 -19.36 12.70 -1.91
C MET A 39 -18.38 13.77 -1.40
N GLU A 40 -17.85 14.61 -2.29
CA GLU A 40 -16.81 15.60 -1.98
C GLU A 40 -15.54 14.94 -1.36
N LEU A 41 -15.24 13.71 -1.76
CA LEU A 41 -14.05 13.00 -1.36
C LEU A 41 -12.97 13.12 -2.43
N THR A 42 -11.72 13.02 -2.01
CA THR A 42 -10.55 13.04 -2.90
C THR A 42 -9.93 11.65 -2.98
N SER A 43 -9.28 11.37 -4.10
CA SER A 43 -8.43 10.20 -4.33
C SER A 43 -7.26 10.62 -5.20
N HIS A 44 -6.28 9.74 -5.32
CA HIS A 44 -5.19 9.91 -6.27
C HIS A 44 -5.70 9.94 -7.71
N ASP A 45 -4.96 10.62 -8.58
CA ASP A 45 -5.27 10.62 -10.00
C ASP A 45 -4.97 9.25 -10.65
N GLU A 46 -5.58 9.02 -11.81
CA GLU A 46 -5.47 7.77 -12.56
C GLU A 46 -4.01 7.34 -12.82
N PHE A 47 -3.11 8.29 -13.10
CA PHE A 47 -1.70 7.98 -13.34
C PHE A 47 -1.01 7.43 -12.11
N THR A 48 -1.38 7.94 -10.94
CA THR A 48 -0.86 7.48 -9.65
C THR A 48 -1.40 6.09 -9.31
N LEU A 49 -2.72 5.88 -9.42
CA LEU A 49 -3.36 4.58 -9.16
C LEU A 49 -2.86 3.50 -10.11
N ARG A 50 -2.71 3.83 -11.39
CA ARG A 50 -2.13 2.93 -12.40
C ARG A 50 -0.70 2.55 -12.03
N ARG A 51 0.14 3.50 -11.64
CA ARG A 51 1.52 3.20 -11.25
C ARG A 51 1.58 2.33 -9.99
N ILE A 52 0.73 2.57 -8.99
CA ILE A 52 0.63 1.71 -7.80
C ILE A 52 0.24 0.29 -8.21
N ARG A 53 -0.77 0.11 -9.08
CA ARG A 53 -1.16 -1.19 -9.64
C ARG A 53 0.01 -1.86 -10.35
N ASP A 54 0.72 -1.14 -11.22
CA ASP A 54 1.81 -1.68 -12.03
C ASP A 54 2.94 -2.22 -11.15
N VAL A 55 3.33 -1.44 -10.13
CA VAL A 55 4.34 -1.86 -9.16
C VAL A 55 3.84 -3.06 -8.36
N ALA A 56 2.60 -3.05 -7.88
CA ALA A 56 2.02 -4.13 -7.11
C ALA A 56 2.01 -5.46 -7.91
N ILE A 57 1.57 -5.42 -9.17
CA ILE A 57 1.56 -6.62 -10.03
C ILE A 57 2.97 -7.14 -10.34
N ARG A 58 3.93 -6.24 -10.56
CA ARG A 58 5.33 -6.62 -10.85
C ARG A 58 6.06 -7.12 -9.62
N HIS A 59 5.74 -6.59 -8.44
CA HIS A 59 6.28 -7.07 -7.17
C HIS A 59 5.80 -8.50 -6.83
N ASP A 60 4.64 -8.89 -7.35
CA ASP A 60 3.99 -10.20 -7.16
C ASP A 60 3.86 -10.62 -5.69
N PRO A 61 3.31 -9.77 -4.82
CA PRO A 61 3.21 -10.04 -3.39
C PRO A 61 2.25 -11.20 -3.11
N LYS A 62 2.55 -11.99 -2.09
CA LYS A 62 1.63 -13.02 -1.57
C LYS A 62 0.76 -12.48 -0.43
N LYS A 63 1.22 -11.42 0.24
CA LYS A 63 0.54 -10.81 1.38
C LYS A 63 0.54 -9.29 1.25
N ILE A 64 -0.66 -8.73 1.16
CA ILE A 64 -0.89 -7.30 0.94
C ILE A 64 -1.65 -6.70 2.11
N ILE A 65 -1.24 -5.50 2.53
CA ILE A 65 -2.02 -4.64 3.43
C ILE A 65 -2.23 -3.30 2.73
N GLU A 66 -3.47 -2.87 2.59
CA GLU A 66 -3.85 -1.51 2.17
C GLU A 66 -4.34 -0.74 3.39
N VAL A 67 -3.77 0.41 3.64
CA VAL A 67 -4.13 1.30 4.75
C VAL A 67 -4.80 2.54 4.20
N GLY A 68 -6.06 2.77 4.58
CA GLY A 68 -6.85 3.89 4.08
C GLY A 68 -7.68 3.51 2.85
N GLY A 69 -8.44 2.41 2.92
CA GLY A 69 -9.25 1.94 1.79
C GLY A 69 -10.34 2.90 1.31
N GLY A 70 -10.80 3.84 2.16
CA GLY A 70 -11.84 4.81 1.83
C GLY A 70 -13.10 4.17 1.26
N ILE A 71 -13.58 4.65 0.11
CA ILE A 71 -14.70 4.00 -0.60
C ILE A 71 -14.24 3.00 -1.67
N GLY A 72 -12.94 2.72 -1.75
CA GLY A 72 -12.37 1.62 -2.54
C GLY A 72 -11.90 1.98 -3.94
N HIS A 73 -11.49 3.23 -4.21
CA HIS A 73 -11.01 3.60 -5.54
C HIS A 73 -9.70 2.88 -5.89
N LEU A 74 -8.66 3.00 -5.05
CA LEU A 74 -7.42 2.23 -5.20
C LEU A 74 -7.68 0.72 -5.09
N THR A 75 -8.49 0.31 -4.09
CA THR A 75 -8.88 -1.08 -3.90
C THR A 75 -9.46 -1.70 -5.20
N ALA A 76 -10.30 -0.97 -5.94
CA ALA A 76 -10.91 -1.48 -7.17
C ALA A 76 -9.86 -1.71 -8.28
N TRP A 77 -8.83 -0.85 -8.40
CA TRP A 77 -7.72 -1.05 -9.31
C TRP A 77 -6.92 -2.32 -8.98
N LEU A 78 -6.66 -2.55 -7.69
CA LEU A 78 -5.90 -3.72 -7.23
C LEU A 78 -6.72 -5.01 -7.36
N LEU A 79 -8.01 -4.99 -6.98
CA LEU A 79 -8.89 -6.13 -7.11
C LEU A 79 -9.08 -6.55 -8.58
N ASP A 80 -9.23 -5.59 -9.49
CA ASP A 80 -9.33 -5.89 -10.93
C ASP A 80 -8.06 -6.60 -11.42
N ALA A 81 -6.90 -6.06 -11.09
CA ALA A 81 -5.62 -6.60 -11.51
C ALA A 81 -5.32 -7.99 -10.92
N PHE A 82 -5.56 -8.19 -9.61
CA PHE A 82 -5.27 -9.46 -8.94
C PHE A 82 -6.34 -10.53 -9.19
N SER A 83 -7.59 -10.16 -9.54
CA SER A 83 -8.65 -11.12 -9.84
C SER A 83 -8.34 -12.00 -11.05
N SER A 84 -7.50 -11.54 -11.97
CA SER A 84 -7.07 -12.29 -13.15
C SER A 84 -5.95 -13.31 -12.86
N LYS A 85 -5.25 -13.19 -11.72
CA LYS A 85 -4.16 -14.11 -11.35
C LYS A 85 -4.71 -15.48 -10.93
N VAL A 86 -3.94 -16.54 -11.19
CA VAL A 86 -4.24 -17.91 -10.70
C VAL A 86 -4.01 -17.95 -9.20
N ASP A 87 -2.83 -17.53 -8.76
CA ASP A 87 -2.46 -17.46 -7.34
C ASP A 87 -2.76 -16.05 -6.83
N LYS A 88 -3.84 -15.92 -6.07
CA LYS A 88 -4.27 -14.67 -5.48
C LYS A 88 -3.54 -14.40 -4.17
N PRO A 89 -3.18 -13.13 -3.86
CA PRO A 89 -2.56 -12.80 -2.59
C PRO A 89 -3.57 -12.86 -1.44
N GLU A 90 -3.10 -13.08 -0.22
CA GLU A 90 -3.86 -12.72 0.97
C GLU A 90 -3.86 -11.18 1.09
N TYR A 91 -5.03 -10.57 1.08
CA TYR A 91 -5.15 -9.13 1.04
C TYR A 91 -5.98 -8.61 2.22
N THR A 92 -5.38 -7.77 3.06
CA THR A 92 -6.07 -7.07 4.15
C THR A 92 -6.24 -5.60 3.80
N ILE A 93 -7.47 -5.12 3.77
CA ILE A 93 -7.82 -3.70 3.62
C ILE A 93 -8.16 -3.16 5.00
N VAL A 94 -7.51 -2.07 5.40
CA VAL A 94 -7.71 -1.42 6.71
C VAL A 94 -8.41 -0.10 6.50
N GLU A 95 -9.60 0.02 7.11
CA GLU A 95 -10.41 1.23 7.03
C GLU A 95 -11.13 1.47 8.37
N GLY A 96 -10.65 2.45 9.13
CA GLY A 96 -11.18 2.76 10.47
C GLY A 96 -12.61 3.31 10.50
N GLY A 97 -13.13 3.71 9.36
CA GLY A 97 -14.51 4.24 9.24
C GLY A 97 -15.54 3.14 8.97
N ASN A 98 -16.41 2.83 9.95
CA ASN A 98 -17.40 1.77 9.83
C ASN A 98 -18.26 1.83 8.54
N LYS A 99 -18.59 3.04 8.06
CA LYS A 99 -19.37 3.22 6.82
C LYS A 99 -18.57 2.83 5.59
N PHE A 100 -17.31 3.23 5.53
CA PHE A 100 -16.41 2.91 4.41
C PHE A 100 -16.02 1.44 4.43
N ALA A 101 -15.74 0.87 5.59
CA ALA A 101 -15.50 -0.56 5.74
C ALA A 101 -16.68 -1.40 5.20
N ALA A 102 -17.93 -0.99 5.43
CA ALA A 102 -19.09 -1.66 4.86
C ALA A 102 -19.20 -1.52 3.33
N ILE A 103 -18.74 -0.40 2.75
CA ILE A 103 -18.64 -0.22 1.29
C ILE A 103 -17.58 -1.16 0.72
N LEU A 104 -16.42 -1.21 1.35
CA LEU A 104 -15.33 -2.10 0.95
C LEU A 104 -15.72 -3.59 0.99
N LEU A 105 -16.45 -4.01 2.02
CA LEU A 105 -17.01 -5.38 2.07
C LEU A 105 -17.92 -5.69 0.88
N ARG A 106 -18.76 -4.75 0.46
CA ARG A 106 -19.60 -4.92 -0.75
C ARG A 106 -18.76 -4.93 -2.02
N LEU A 107 -17.71 -4.12 -2.06
CA LEU A 107 -16.78 -4.08 -3.18
C LEU A 107 -16.06 -5.44 -3.34
N THR A 108 -15.55 -6.02 -2.26
CA THR A 108 -14.91 -7.35 -2.31
C THR A 108 -15.87 -8.42 -2.81
N GLN A 109 -17.15 -8.38 -2.38
CA GLN A 109 -18.19 -9.30 -2.89
C GLN A 109 -18.45 -9.11 -4.39
N ARG A 110 -18.48 -7.84 -4.87
CA ARG A 110 -18.67 -7.53 -6.28
C ARG A 110 -17.56 -8.09 -7.19
N PHE A 111 -16.34 -8.18 -6.67
CA PHE A 111 -15.19 -8.80 -7.33
C PHE A 111 -15.08 -10.31 -7.10
N ASN A 112 -16.00 -10.94 -6.36
CA ASN A 112 -15.90 -12.33 -5.88
C ASN A 112 -14.57 -12.60 -5.16
N ALA A 113 -14.11 -11.64 -4.35
CA ALA A 113 -12.81 -11.65 -3.72
C ALA A 113 -12.85 -12.01 -2.22
N SER A 114 -14.02 -12.39 -1.68
CA SER A 114 -14.23 -12.60 -0.24
C SER A 114 -13.43 -13.77 0.36
N ASP A 115 -12.90 -14.65 -0.46
CA ASP A 115 -12.07 -15.80 -0.07
C ASP A 115 -10.59 -15.46 0.10
N TRP A 116 -10.12 -14.34 -0.48
CA TRP A 116 -8.72 -13.91 -0.42
C TRP A 116 -8.53 -12.47 0.06
N VAL A 117 -9.63 -11.72 0.24
CA VAL A 117 -9.62 -10.33 0.74
C VAL A 117 -10.38 -10.23 2.05
N ARG A 118 -9.77 -9.58 3.01
CA ARG A 118 -10.35 -9.26 4.32
C ARG A 118 -10.39 -7.75 4.51
N VAL A 119 -11.51 -7.24 5.02
CA VAL A 119 -11.64 -5.83 5.43
C VAL A 119 -11.61 -5.75 6.94
N SER A 120 -10.70 -4.95 7.48
CA SER A 120 -10.59 -4.61 8.90
C SER A 120 -11.16 -3.23 9.17
N GLY A 121 -12.13 -3.13 10.07
CA GLY A 121 -12.70 -1.88 10.57
C GLY A 121 -11.92 -1.26 11.73
N MET A 122 -10.75 -1.81 12.07
CA MET A 122 -9.88 -1.26 13.12
C MET A 122 -9.11 -0.05 12.61
N ARG A 123 -8.67 0.81 13.51
CA ARG A 123 -7.64 1.79 13.19
C ARG A 123 -6.33 1.08 12.88
N PHE A 124 -5.55 1.62 11.95
CA PHE A 124 -4.32 0.96 11.56
C PHE A 124 -3.32 0.81 12.72
N GLN A 125 -3.20 1.81 13.59
CA GLN A 125 -2.32 1.76 14.76
C GLN A 125 -2.66 0.60 15.72
N GLU A 126 -3.94 0.34 15.92
CA GLU A 126 -4.41 -0.78 16.75
C GLU A 126 -4.05 -2.12 16.08
N LEU A 127 -4.37 -2.25 14.79
CA LEU A 127 -4.05 -3.43 14.00
C LEU A 127 -2.53 -3.68 13.92
N ALA A 128 -1.73 -2.63 13.77
CA ALA A 128 -0.27 -2.71 13.76
C ALA A 128 0.29 -3.16 15.10
N GLY A 129 -0.29 -2.69 16.22
CA GLY A 129 0.08 -3.15 17.57
C GLY A 129 -0.17 -4.64 17.76
N GLU A 130 -1.36 -5.12 17.40
CA GLU A 130 -1.71 -6.56 17.43
C GLU A 130 -0.82 -7.38 16.48
N SER A 131 -0.53 -6.84 15.29
CA SER A 131 0.31 -7.48 14.29
C SER A 131 1.75 -7.66 14.75
N LYS A 132 2.34 -6.63 15.38
CA LYS A 132 3.68 -6.72 15.99
C LYS A 132 3.73 -7.77 17.10
N ALA A 133 2.74 -7.78 17.98
CA ALA A 133 2.65 -8.77 19.05
C ALA A 133 2.53 -10.20 18.49
N TRP A 134 1.72 -10.38 17.44
CA TRP A 134 1.56 -11.67 16.76
C TRP A 134 2.87 -12.12 16.09
N LEU A 135 3.57 -11.24 15.35
CA LEU A 135 4.85 -11.56 14.73
C LEU A 135 5.90 -11.98 15.73
N LEU A 136 6.03 -11.27 16.86
CA LEU A 136 6.95 -11.61 17.94
C LEU A 136 6.61 -12.99 18.55
N SER A 137 5.34 -13.27 18.77
CA SER A 137 4.89 -14.55 19.38
C SER A 137 5.07 -15.74 18.43
N ASN A 138 5.05 -15.51 17.12
CA ASN A 138 5.14 -16.56 16.09
C ASN A 138 6.50 -16.59 15.36
N GLN A 139 7.48 -15.82 15.78
CA GLN A 139 8.78 -15.70 15.11
C GLN A 139 9.47 -17.05 14.88
N ALA A 140 9.41 -17.95 15.83
CA ALA A 140 10.01 -19.28 15.71
C ALA A 140 9.31 -20.15 14.63
N LEU A 141 7.99 -20.05 14.51
CA LEU A 141 7.18 -20.76 13.51
C LEU A 141 7.44 -20.18 12.11
N LEU A 142 7.46 -18.87 11.97
CA LEU A 142 7.73 -18.18 10.71
C LEU A 142 9.12 -18.51 10.16
N ASN A 143 10.11 -18.70 11.04
CA ASN A 143 11.47 -19.07 10.66
C ASN A 143 11.64 -20.56 10.34
N SER A 144 10.73 -21.43 10.78
CA SER A 144 10.89 -22.89 10.67
C SER A 144 10.37 -23.49 9.35
N ASN A 145 9.62 -22.74 8.55
CA ASN A 145 8.92 -23.20 7.32
C ASN A 145 8.07 -24.48 7.50
N SER A 146 7.86 -24.94 8.74
CA SER A 146 7.28 -26.26 9.04
C SER A 146 5.82 -26.22 9.46
N MET A 147 5.29 -25.06 9.85
CA MET A 147 3.87 -24.87 10.22
C MET A 147 3.42 -23.47 9.78
N GLU A 148 2.24 -23.38 9.19
CA GLU A 148 1.60 -22.08 8.95
C GLU A 148 1.15 -21.50 10.30
N ALA A 149 1.64 -20.29 10.61
CA ALA A 149 1.18 -19.56 11.76
C ALA A 149 -0.24 -19.04 11.49
N THR A 150 -1.21 -19.52 12.28
CA THR A 150 -2.63 -19.15 12.12
C THR A 150 -3.02 -17.97 12.99
N GLY A 151 -4.16 -17.35 12.69
CA GLY A 151 -4.74 -16.29 13.51
C GLY A 151 -4.03 -14.93 13.37
N ALA A 152 -3.31 -14.69 12.29
CA ALA A 152 -2.73 -13.38 12.02
C ALA A 152 -3.81 -12.30 11.91
N PRO A 153 -3.66 -11.15 12.59
CA PRO A 153 -4.63 -10.05 12.53
C PRO A 153 -4.68 -9.37 11.16
N ALA A 154 -3.60 -9.44 10.39
CA ALA A 154 -3.50 -8.97 9.02
C ALA A 154 -2.75 -9.98 8.14
N SER A 155 -2.54 -9.68 6.86
CA SER A 155 -1.73 -10.48 5.92
C SER A 155 -0.24 -10.29 6.26
N LEU A 156 0.33 -11.16 7.12
CA LEU A 156 1.63 -11.00 7.77
C LEU A 156 2.58 -12.20 7.58
N PRO A 157 3.93 -11.98 7.57
CA PRO A 157 4.56 -10.68 7.34
C PRO A 157 4.21 -10.18 5.94
N ALA A 158 4.05 -8.87 5.75
CA ALA A 158 3.53 -8.28 4.53
C ALA A 158 4.61 -8.13 3.46
N ASP A 159 4.31 -8.58 2.24
CA ASP A 159 5.19 -8.36 1.08
C ASP A 159 4.96 -6.98 0.46
N LEU A 160 3.72 -6.48 0.57
CA LEU A 160 3.36 -5.16 0.10
C LEU A 160 2.43 -4.47 1.11
N ILE A 161 2.79 -3.26 1.50
CA ILE A 161 1.91 -2.36 2.25
C ILE A 161 1.70 -1.10 1.42
N ILE A 162 0.45 -0.74 1.17
CA ILE A 162 0.11 0.49 0.46
C ILE A 162 -0.53 1.43 1.47
N ILE A 163 0.00 2.65 1.58
CA ILE A 163 -0.47 3.65 2.54
C ILE A 163 -1.13 4.79 1.75
N ASP A 164 -2.45 4.81 1.79
CA ASP A 164 -3.32 5.81 1.14
C ASP A 164 -4.16 6.53 2.20
N VAL A 165 -3.48 7.25 3.08
CA VAL A 165 -4.08 8.04 4.15
C VAL A 165 -3.74 9.51 4.01
N GLY A 166 -4.47 10.37 4.73
CA GLY A 166 -4.15 11.80 4.77
C GLY A 166 -2.76 12.08 5.34
N GLU A 167 -2.17 13.20 4.94
CA GLU A 167 -0.79 13.61 5.32
C GLU A 167 -0.57 13.66 6.84
N LEU A 168 -1.64 13.85 7.65
CA LEU A 168 -1.57 13.88 9.11
C LEU A 168 -1.18 12.54 9.72
N GLU A 169 -1.63 11.44 9.13
CA GLU A 169 -1.43 10.08 9.66
C GLU A 169 -0.31 9.32 8.94
N GLN A 170 0.13 9.85 7.80
CA GLN A 170 1.00 9.13 6.87
C GLN A 170 2.34 8.70 7.51
N VAL A 171 3.03 9.63 8.18
CA VAL A 171 4.35 9.36 8.79
C VAL A 171 4.20 8.26 9.85
N GLU A 172 3.20 8.37 10.72
CA GLU A 172 2.92 7.35 11.74
C GLU A 172 2.58 6.00 11.11
N CYS A 173 1.72 5.99 10.08
CA CYS A 173 1.37 4.75 9.37
C CYS A 173 2.59 4.08 8.75
N ILE A 174 3.53 4.85 8.18
CA ILE A 174 4.77 4.28 7.64
C ILE A 174 5.60 3.68 8.78
N GLN A 175 5.83 4.41 9.86
CA GLN A 175 6.62 3.93 11.00
C GLN A 175 6.04 2.64 11.60
N GLU A 176 4.72 2.57 11.74
CA GLU A 176 4.01 1.39 12.22
C GLU A 176 4.06 0.21 11.23
N SER A 177 4.21 0.48 9.92
CA SER A 177 4.29 -0.52 8.86
C SER A 177 5.67 -1.18 8.72
N LEU A 178 6.76 -0.45 9.00
CA LEU A 178 8.13 -0.94 8.80
C LEU A 178 8.39 -2.30 9.47
N PRO A 179 8.01 -2.54 10.74
CA PRO A 179 8.22 -3.83 11.40
C PRO A 179 7.29 -4.94 10.93
N LEU A 180 6.30 -4.66 10.09
CA LEU A 180 5.35 -5.63 9.56
C LEU A 180 5.81 -6.23 8.22
N LEU A 181 6.83 -5.64 7.60
CA LEU A 181 7.34 -6.08 6.30
C LEU A 181 8.02 -7.45 6.37
N SER A 182 7.81 -8.22 5.32
CA SER A 182 8.62 -9.40 5.03
C SER A 182 10.02 -8.98 4.52
N LYS A 183 10.92 -9.94 4.38
CA LYS A 183 12.19 -9.71 3.69
C LYS A 183 11.92 -9.31 2.23
N ASN A 184 12.52 -8.23 1.77
CA ASN A 184 12.24 -7.56 0.49
C ASN A 184 10.80 -7.00 0.38
N GLY A 185 10.07 -6.90 1.49
CA GLY A 185 8.76 -6.28 1.53
C GLY A 185 8.83 -4.80 1.14
N LEU A 186 7.75 -4.31 0.55
CA LEU A 186 7.65 -2.98 -0.06
C LEU A 186 6.53 -2.17 0.58
N ILE A 187 6.81 -0.92 0.93
CA ILE A 187 5.78 0.09 1.20
C ILE A 187 5.65 0.99 -0.02
N LEU A 188 4.42 1.25 -0.45
CA LEU A 188 4.09 2.27 -1.45
C LEU A 188 3.24 3.36 -0.80
N THR A 189 3.59 4.61 -1.08
CA THR A 189 2.81 5.78 -0.67
C THR A 189 3.08 6.94 -1.63
N VAL A 190 2.38 8.04 -1.48
CA VAL A 190 2.60 9.26 -2.26
C VAL A 190 3.29 10.28 -1.38
N GLU A 191 4.30 10.98 -1.91
CA GLU A 191 4.99 12.04 -1.20
C GLU A 191 4.01 13.16 -0.81
N PRO A 192 4.05 13.65 0.45
CA PRO A 192 3.22 14.78 0.85
C PRO A 192 3.58 16.04 0.04
N ASN A 193 2.60 16.95 -0.08
CA ASN A 193 2.80 18.18 -0.81
C ASN A 193 3.92 19.02 -0.19
N VAL A 194 4.84 19.49 -1.04
CA VAL A 194 5.89 20.42 -0.60
C VAL A 194 5.24 21.74 -0.21
N PRO A 195 5.48 22.25 1.01
CA PRO A 195 4.93 23.54 1.43
C PRO A 195 5.39 24.67 0.50
N PHE A 196 4.48 25.52 0.10
CA PHE A 196 4.77 26.73 -0.69
C PHE A 196 5.05 27.95 0.22
N GLU A 197 5.54 29.04 -0.35
CA GLU A 197 5.72 30.28 0.37
C GLU A 197 4.37 30.82 0.88
N GLY A 198 4.20 30.87 2.20
CA GLY A 198 2.93 31.20 2.87
C GLY A 198 2.13 30.00 3.39
N ALA A 199 2.64 28.79 3.26
CA ALA A 199 2.07 27.63 3.93
C ALA A 199 2.00 27.81 5.46
N SER A 200 1.04 27.19 6.10
CA SER A 200 0.89 27.22 7.55
C SER A 200 2.08 26.54 8.25
N GLU A 201 2.31 26.91 9.50
CA GLU A 201 3.32 26.26 10.34
C GLU A 201 3.04 24.75 10.47
N GLU A 202 1.74 24.37 10.52
CA GLU A 202 1.32 22.99 10.61
C GLU A 202 1.68 22.18 9.33
N GLU A 203 1.46 22.74 8.13
CA GLU A 203 1.87 22.11 6.87
C GLU A 203 3.38 21.97 6.77
N SER A 204 4.11 23.00 7.17
CA SER A 204 5.58 22.98 7.20
C SER A 204 6.12 21.93 8.17
N ASN A 205 5.53 21.82 9.37
CA ASN A 205 5.93 20.82 10.36
C ASN A 205 5.64 19.39 9.87
N ARG A 206 4.50 19.14 9.21
CA ARG A 206 4.18 17.82 8.64
C ARG A 206 5.20 17.40 7.59
N PHE A 207 5.54 18.30 6.67
CA PHE A 207 6.55 18.01 5.66
C PHE A 207 7.93 17.79 6.30
N GLN A 208 8.26 18.52 7.37
CA GLN A 208 9.50 18.29 8.10
C GLN A 208 9.54 16.89 8.75
N LEU A 209 8.43 16.43 9.35
CA LEU A 209 8.34 15.07 9.89
C LEU A 209 8.52 13.99 8.81
N TRP A 210 8.00 14.22 7.62
CA TRP A 210 8.25 13.36 6.45
C TRP A 210 9.74 13.33 6.09
N MET A 211 10.38 14.49 5.97
CA MET A 211 11.81 14.57 5.64
C MET A 211 12.69 13.91 6.69
N ASP A 212 12.34 14.06 7.96
CA ASP A 212 13.05 13.41 9.07
C ASP A 212 12.89 11.89 9.01
N LEU A 213 11.67 11.39 8.77
CA LEU A 213 11.43 9.95 8.57
C LEU A 213 12.30 9.40 7.43
N ILE A 214 12.27 10.01 6.25
CA ILE A 214 13.04 9.56 5.08
C ILE A 214 14.54 9.52 5.41
N ARG A 215 15.06 10.54 6.07
CA ARG A 215 16.46 10.59 6.52
C ARG A 215 16.79 9.46 7.47
N ASP A 216 15.93 9.18 8.42
CA ASP A 216 16.18 8.19 9.47
C ASP A 216 16.18 6.75 8.93
N ILE A 217 15.32 6.46 7.93
CA ILE A 217 15.18 5.10 7.41
C ILE A 217 16.09 4.77 6.21
N GLN A 218 16.69 5.75 5.54
CA GLN A 218 17.46 5.56 4.29
C GLN A 218 18.67 4.62 4.44
N GLU A 219 19.25 4.49 5.63
CA GLU A 219 20.37 3.57 5.86
C GLU A 219 19.91 2.11 5.91
N THR A 220 18.70 1.87 6.43
CA THR A 220 18.15 0.52 6.63
C THR A 220 17.30 0.06 5.44
N TYR A 221 16.58 0.98 4.80
CA TYR A 221 15.67 0.70 3.70
C TYR A 221 16.20 1.30 2.41
N ARG A 222 15.83 0.68 1.29
CA ARG A 222 16.03 1.25 -0.05
C ARG A 222 14.82 2.13 -0.36
N ILE A 223 15.05 3.37 -0.72
CA ILE A 223 13.98 4.34 -1.01
C ILE A 223 14.07 4.77 -2.47
N GLY A 224 12.93 4.74 -3.16
CA GLY A 224 12.79 5.20 -4.53
C GLY A 224 11.70 6.25 -4.64
N PHE A 225 11.99 7.31 -5.39
CA PHE A 225 11.04 8.37 -5.73
C PHE A 225 10.76 8.31 -7.22
N VAL A 226 9.49 8.21 -7.58
CA VAL A 226 9.03 8.16 -8.98
C VAL A 226 8.16 9.38 -9.25
N PRO A 227 8.71 10.43 -9.87
CA PRO A 227 7.91 11.58 -10.28
C PRO A 227 6.81 11.17 -11.24
N LEU A 228 5.57 11.53 -10.95
CA LEU A 228 4.40 11.37 -11.78
C LEU A 228 3.87 12.74 -12.24
N LYS A 229 2.77 12.75 -12.96
CA LYS A 229 2.23 14.00 -13.54
C LYS A 229 1.89 15.07 -12.48
N LYS A 230 1.35 14.66 -11.32
CA LYS A 230 0.88 15.57 -10.25
C LYS A 230 1.48 15.26 -8.89
N THR A 231 2.09 14.10 -8.72
CA THR A 231 2.55 13.59 -7.45
C THR A 231 3.90 12.88 -7.62
N THR A 232 4.51 12.48 -6.53
CA THR A 232 5.66 11.57 -6.52
C THR A 232 5.27 10.30 -5.78
N LEU A 233 5.29 9.15 -6.47
CA LEU A 233 5.15 7.87 -5.80
C LEU A 233 6.45 7.56 -5.06
N VAL A 234 6.32 7.12 -3.81
CA VAL A 234 7.45 6.74 -2.95
C VAL A 234 7.37 5.25 -2.64
N ALA A 235 8.49 4.59 -2.82
CA ALA A 235 8.67 3.17 -2.53
C ALA A 235 9.75 2.99 -1.46
N ILE A 236 9.43 2.26 -0.39
CA ILE A 236 10.35 1.96 0.72
C ILE A 236 10.45 0.43 0.81
N MET A 237 11.62 -0.13 0.49
CA MET A 237 11.83 -1.58 0.43
C MET A 237 12.79 -2.01 1.54
N SER A 238 12.45 -3.08 2.25
CA SER A 238 13.36 -3.71 3.21
C SER A 238 14.57 -4.32 2.47
N LYS A 239 15.77 -4.14 3.05
CA LYS A 239 17.02 -4.72 2.51
C LYS A 239 17.21 -6.16 2.92
#